data_e1f54616d31636a93b5061d46e301a04
#
_entry.id   e1f54616d31636a93b5061d46e301a04
#
_cell.length_a   1.000
_cell.length_b   1.000
_cell.length_c   1.000
_cell.angle_alpha   90.00
_cell.angle_beta   90.00
_cell.angle_gamma   90.00
#
_symmetry.space_group_name_H-M   'P 1'
#
loop_
_entity.id
_entity.type
_entity.pdbx_description
1 polymer ?
#
loop_
_entity_poly.entity_id
_entity_poly.type
_entity_poly.pdbx_seq_one_letter_code
_entity_poly.pdbx_strand_id
1 'polypeptide(L)' 'MTEAATPTQTRLGRYRLCHVSPDAAELAGTLHMPTKVRAFAARVERQGSRWHCTEFHLLP' A
#
# COMPACT_ATOMS: atom_id res chain seq x y z
N MET A 1 -18.56 7.35 18.20
CA MET A 1 -18.00 7.20 17.81
C MET A 1 -17.11 7.37 17.90
N THR A 2 -16.90 7.21 17.70
CA THR A 2 -16.07 7.19 17.55
C THR A 2 -15.18 7.16 17.28
N GLU A 3 -14.83 7.10 16.92
CA GLU A 3 -13.98 6.93 16.50
C GLU A 3 -13.01 7.07 16.66
N ALA A 4 -12.68 6.89 16.51
CA ALA A 4 -11.88 6.85 16.65
C ALA A 4 -10.91 6.95 16.50
N ALA A 5 -10.62 7.05 16.60
CA ALA A 5 -9.73 7.12 16.54
C ALA A 5 -8.79 6.75 15.88
N THR A 6 -8.53 7.03 15.45
CA THR A 6 -7.82 6.64 14.70
C THR A 6 -6.56 6.82 14.77
N PRO A 7 -6.17 6.28 14.95
CA PRO A 7 -4.92 6.22 15.16
C PRO A 7 -4.16 6.33 14.03
N THR A 8 -4.72 6.36 13.25
CA THR A 8 -4.16 6.30 12.23
C THR A 8 -3.37 7.23 11.91
N GLN A 9 -2.44 7.21 12.15
CA GLN A 9 -1.48 8.08 11.83
C GLN A 9 -0.59 7.52 10.74
N THR A 10 -0.84 6.37 10.26
CA THR A 10 -0.10 5.78 9.15
C THR A 10 -0.57 6.42 7.86
N ARG A 11 0.36 6.94 7.09
CA ARG A 11 0.04 7.58 5.81
C ARG A 11 0.93 7.04 4.72
N LEU A 12 0.41 6.97 3.53
CA LEU A 12 1.19 6.62 2.37
C LEU A 12 2.07 7.80 2.01
N GLY A 13 3.37 7.55 1.92
CA GLY A 13 4.32 8.56 1.49
C GLY A 13 4.49 8.53 -0.01
N ARG A 14 5.72 8.65 -0.47
CA ARG A 14 6.01 8.56 -1.89
C ARG A 14 5.86 7.13 -2.34
N TYR A 15 5.38 6.95 -3.54
CA TYR A 15 5.30 5.61 -4.09
C TYR A 15 5.45 5.64 -5.60
N ARG A 16 5.75 4.48 -6.15
CA ARG A 16 5.88 4.29 -7.59
C ARG A 16 4.99 3.12 -7.95
N LEU A 17 4.23 3.28 -9.02
CA LEU A 17 3.37 2.23 -9.52
C LEU A 17 3.89 1.78 -10.86
N CYS A 18 4.02 0.48 -11.04
CA CYS A 18 4.48 -0.09 -12.30
C CYS A 18 3.49 -1.14 -12.75
N HIS A 19 2.88 -0.94 -13.90
CA HIS A 19 1.99 -1.93 -14.46
C HIS A 19 2.82 -3.03 -15.11
N VAL A 20 2.57 -4.27 -14.71
CA VAL A 20 3.25 -5.42 -15.33
C VAL A 20 2.36 -6.05 -16.37
N SER A 21 1.07 -5.76 -16.36
CA SER A 21 0.11 -6.19 -17.36
C SER A 21 -1.14 -5.33 -17.17
N PRO A 22 -2.13 -5.42 -18.06
CA PRO A 22 -3.38 -4.68 -17.86
C PRO A 22 -4.10 -5.03 -16.57
N ASP A 23 -3.84 -6.23 -16.03
CA ASP A 23 -4.53 -6.70 -14.85
C ASP A 23 -3.65 -6.81 -13.61
N ALA A 24 -2.43 -6.35 -13.66
CA ALA A 24 -1.53 -6.46 -12.51
C ALA A 24 -0.57 -5.28 -12.46
N ALA A 25 -0.27 -4.85 -11.27
CA ALA A 25 0.67 -3.75 -11.06
C ALA A 25 1.43 -3.97 -9.77
N GLU A 26 2.62 -3.40 -9.69
CA GLU A 26 3.43 -3.45 -8.49
C GLU A 26 3.62 -2.05 -7.97
N LEU A 27 3.59 -1.95 -6.65
CA LEU A 27 3.67 -0.69 -5.96
C LEU A 27 4.83 -0.76 -5.01
N ALA A 28 5.66 0.25 -4.96
CA ALA A 28 6.73 0.33 -3.99
C ALA A 28 6.81 1.75 -3.47
N GLY A 29 7.02 1.90 -2.19
CA GLY A 29 7.04 3.23 -1.62
C GLY A 29 7.32 3.21 -0.14
N THR A 30 6.85 4.25 0.53
CA THR A 30 7.08 4.39 1.97
C THR A 30 5.76 4.59 2.68
N LEU A 31 5.72 4.09 3.92
CA LEU A 31 4.62 4.32 4.84
C LEU A 31 5.16 5.15 5.99
N HIS A 32 4.49 6.24 6.28
CA HIS A 32 4.84 7.11 7.38
C HIS A 32 3.98 6.76 8.58
N MET A 33 4.61 6.22 9.58
CA MET A 33 3.96 5.81 10.82
C MET A 33 4.29 6.83 11.90
N PRO A 34 3.63 6.79 13.03
CA PRO A 34 3.85 7.80 14.06
C PRO A 34 5.30 7.95 14.50
N THR A 35 6.05 6.84 14.56
CA THR A 35 7.41 6.90 15.06
C THR A 35 8.47 6.51 14.07
N LYS A 36 8.10 6.19 12.85
CA LYS A 36 9.10 5.74 11.87
C LYS A 36 8.53 5.75 10.47
N VAL A 37 9.44 5.65 9.51
CA VAL A 37 9.07 5.52 8.10
C VAL A 37 9.62 4.17 7.66
N ARG A 38 8.81 3.40 6.95
CA ARG A 38 9.22 2.10 6.45
C ARG A 38 8.90 1.97 4.98
N ALA A 39 9.76 1.26 4.27
CA ALA A 39 9.53 0.97 2.89
C ALA A 39 8.58 -0.21 2.76
N PHE A 40 7.82 -0.26 1.69
CA PHE A 40 6.93 -1.38 1.42
C PHE A 40 6.92 -1.71 -0.06
N ALA A 41 6.50 -2.92 -0.36
CA ALA A 41 6.26 -3.34 -1.72
C ALA A 41 4.96 -4.13 -1.73
N ALA A 42 4.18 -3.95 -2.77
CA ALA A 42 2.88 -4.60 -2.85
C ALA A 42 2.60 -4.98 -4.29
N ARG A 43 1.75 -5.98 -4.48
CA ARG A 43 1.27 -6.34 -5.79
C ARG A 43 -0.25 -6.28 -5.75
N VAL A 44 -0.83 -5.68 -6.78
CA VAL A 44 -2.28 -5.61 -6.91
C VAL A 44 -2.66 -6.28 -8.22
N GLU A 45 -3.77 -6.97 -8.22
CA GLU A 45 -4.25 -7.66 -9.40
C GLU A 45 -5.73 -7.41 -9.56
N ARG A 46 -6.16 -7.31 -10.79
CA ARG A 46 -7.55 -7.07 -11.09
C ARG A 46 -8.26 -8.38 -11.36
N GLN A 47 -9.43 -8.53 -10.73
CA GLN A 47 -10.30 -9.65 -10.98
C GLN A 47 -11.64 -9.06 -11.33
N GLY A 48 -12.03 -9.16 -12.61
CA GLY A 48 -13.23 -8.51 -13.08
C GLY A 48 -13.03 -7.00 -13.06
N SER A 49 -13.88 -6.30 -12.34
CA SER A 49 -13.79 -4.85 -12.26
C SER A 49 -13.16 -4.39 -10.95
N ARG A 50 -12.58 -5.29 -10.18
CA ARG A 50 -12.07 -4.93 -8.85
C ARG A 50 -10.59 -5.24 -8.75
N TRP A 51 -9.87 -4.37 -8.04
CA TRP A 51 -8.46 -4.55 -7.78
C TRP A 51 -8.28 -5.07 -6.37
N HIS A 52 -7.38 -6.02 -6.21
CA HIS A 52 -7.07 -6.64 -4.93
C HIS A 52 -5.57 -6.62 -4.69
N CYS A 53 -5.17 -6.41 -3.46
CA CYS A 53 -3.78 -6.53 -3.07
C CYS A 53 -3.52 -8.01 -2.84
N THR A 54 -2.64 -8.59 -3.65
CA THR A 54 -2.34 -10.01 -3.57
C THR A 54 -1.06 -10.30 -2.84
N GLU A 55 -0.18 -9.31 -2.68
CA GLU A 55 1.04 -9.46 -1.91
C GLU A 55 1.37 -8.14 -1.25
N PHE A 56 1.86 -8.20 -0.04
CA PHE A 56 2.27 -7.01 0.66
C PHE A 56 3.47 -7.34 1.54
N HIS A 57 4.55 -6.56 1.39
CA HIS A 57 5.76 -6.75 2.15
C HIS A 57 6.16 -5.42 2.78
N LEU A 58 6.38 -5.46 4.08
CA LEU A 58 6.86 -4.30 4.79
C LEU A 58 8.32 -4.57 5.11
N LEU A 59 9.20 -3.67 4.64
CA LEU A 59 10.62 -3.89 4.81
C LEU A 59 11.10 -3.36 6.15
N PRO A 60 12.13 -3.97 6.72
CA PRO A 60 12.62 -3.55 8.03
C PRO A 60 13.25 -2.17 8.01
#